data_ef7fd379d1d71a0c9cf4da1c6e6c7821
#
_entry.id   ef7fd379d1d71a0c9cf4da1c6e6c7821
#
_cell.length_a   1.000
_cell.length_b   1.000
_cell.length_c   1.000
_cell.angle_alpha   90.00
_cell.angle_beta   90.00
_cell.angle_gamma   90.00
#
_symmetry.space_group_name_H-M   'P 1'
#
loop_
_entity.id
_entity.type
_entity.pdbx_description
1 polymer ?
#
loop_
_entity_poly.entity_id
_entity_poly.type
_entity_poly.pdbx_seq_one_letter_code
_entity_poly.pdbx_strand_id
1 'polypeptide(L)'
;MKVQNDLSHLLQLFFKSYLVSQRQVSQHTVAAYRDTFRIFLPFLAKLSNKKIGTLLLTDLNAAHLIKFLSYLENERANSIATRNARLAAIRAFLNYASIEVPDELPVISRALAVPQKKKALQRN
;
A
#
# COMPACT_ATOMS: atom_id res chain seq x y z
N MET A 1 9.34 -8.49 21.52
CA MET A 1 8.40 -8.50 20.41
C MET A 1 8.35 -7.13 19.77
N LYS A 2 8.46 -7.08 18.47
CA LYS A 2 8.49 -5.79 17.76
C LYS A 2 7.12 -5.48 17.20
N VAL A 3 6.30 -4.80 17.98
CA VAL A 3 4.95 -4.41 17.59
C VAL A 3 5.00 -3.49 16.36
N GLN A 4 6.03 -2.66 16.24
CA GLN A 4 6.15 -1.73 15.12
C GLN A 4 6.30 -2.40 13.77
N ASN A 5 6.62 -3.71 13.72
CA ASN A 5 6.69 -4.45 12.45
C ASN A 5 5.38 -5.10 12.06
N ASP A 6 4.37 -5.04 12.93
CA ASP A 6 3.05 -5.58 12.68
C ASP A 6 2.31 -4.67 11.70
N LEU A 7 1.97 -5.19 10.53
CA LEU A 7 1.34 -4.40 9.48
C LEU A 7 -0.01 -3.86 9.90
N SER A 8 -0.84 -4.67 10.55
CA SER A 8 -2.17 -4.23 11.01
C SER A 8 -2.07 -3.09 12.00
N HIS A 9 -1.12 -3.18 12.94
CA HIS A 9 -0.91 -2.13 13.93
C HIS A 9 -0.47 -0.82 13.27
N LEU A 10 0.48 -0.90 12.35
CA LEU A 10 0.95 0.28 11.63
C LEU A 10 -0.17 0.92 10.80
N LEU A 11 -1.01 0.10 10.17
CA LEU A 11 -2.15 0.61 9.42
C LEU A 11 -3.16 1.31 10.31
N GLN A 12 -3.41 0.76 11.51
CA GLN A 12 -4.30 1.42 12.47
C GLN A 12 -3.77 2.80 12.85
N LEU A 13 -2.49 2.91 13.13
CA LEU A 13 -1.88 4.19 13.46
C LEU A 13 -1.95 5.16 12.28
N PHE A 14 -1.71 4.65 11.07
CA PHE A 14 -1.78 5.45 9.87
C PHE A 14 -3.18 6.06 9.69
N PHE A 15 -4.23 5.25 9.81
CA PHE A 15 -5.60 5.73 9.59
C PHE A 15 -6.17 6.51 10.77
N LYS A 16 -5.87 6.10 12.00
CA LYS A 16 -6.50 6.71 13.19
C LYS A 16 -5.78 7.95 13.67
N SER A 17 -4.46 8.01 13.47
CA SER A 17 -3.66 9.10 14.02
C SER A 17 -3.01 9.95 12.95
N TYR A 18 -2.26 9.33 12.04
CA TYR A 18 -1.46 10.08 11.08
C TYR A 18 -2.34 10.85 10.08
N LEU A 19 -3.25 10.15 9.39
CA LEU A 19 -4.09 10.82 8.37
C LEU A 19 -5.02 11.85 8.99
N VAL A 20 -5.52 11.59 10.20
CA VAL A 20 -6.39 12.54 10.89
C VAL A 20 -5.66 13.85 11.18
N SER A 21 -4.35 13.80 11.46
CA SER A 21 -3.56 14.99 11.72
C SER A 21 -3.16 15.76 10.48
N GLN A 22 -3.38 15.21 9.29
CA GLN A 22 -3.00 15.85 8.02
C GLN A 22 -4.14 16.73 7.53
N ARG A 23 -3.95 18.03 7.57
CA ARG A 23 -5.00 18.99 7.21
C ARG A 23 -5.47 18.88 5.77
N GLN A 24 -4.59 18.45 4.87
CA GLN A 24 -4.86 18.46 3.45
C GLN A 24 -5.42 17.16 2.94
N VAL A 25 -5.59 16.17 3.82
CA VAL A 25 -6.13 14.87 3.41
C VAL A 25 -7.65 14.91 3.58
N SER A 26 -8.35 14.82 2.44
CA SER A 26 -9.81 14.82 2.45
C SER A 26 -10.37 13.49 2.91
N GLN A 27 -11.66 13.50 3.31
CA GLN A 27 -12.35 12.26 3.64
C GLN A 27 -12.45 11.32 2.44
N HIS A 28 -12.54 11.86 1.23
CA HIS A 28 -12.55 11.07 0.01
C HIS A 28 -11.23 10.33 -0.16
N THR A 29 -10.12 11.01 0.10
CA THR A 29 -8.81 10.39 0.03
C THR A 29 -8.65 9.28 1.06
N VAL A 30 -9.09 9.52 2.30
CA VAL A 30 -9.04 8.50 3.35
C VAL A 30 -9.86 7.27 2.96
N ALA A 31 -11.06 7.50 2.42
CA ALA A 31 -11.92 6.40 1.99
C ALA A 31 -11.28 5.60 0.86
N ALA A 32 -10.66 6.28 -0.11
CA ALA A 32 -9.96 5.61 -1.22
C ALA A 32 -8.79 4.79 -0.71
N TYR A 33 -8.05 5.31 0.27
CA TYR A 33 -6.94 4.57 0.88
C TYR A 33 -7.46 3.31 1.61
N ARG A 34 -8.55 3.44 2.37
CA ARG A 34 -9.17 2.29 3.04
C ARG A 34 -9.59 1.22 2.04
N ASP A 35 -10.22 1.63 0.95
CA ASP A 35 -10.66 0.70 -0.08
C ASP A 35 -9.49 -0.07 -0.67
N THR A 36 -8.37 0.62 -0.89
CA THR A 36 -7.17 -0.02 -1.40
C THR A 36 -6.70 -1.13 -0.45
N PHE A 37 -6.62 -0.84 0.85
CA PHE A 37 -6.12 -1.83 1.80
C PHE A 37 -7.12 -2.96 2.06
N ARG A 38 -8.41 -2.71 1.89
CA ARG A 38 -9.43 -3.78 1.94
C ARG A 38 -9.21 -4.82 0.85
N ILE A 39 -8.69 -4.40 -0.29
CA ILE A 39 -8.37 -5.31 -1.39
C ILE A 39 -6.98 -5.90 -1.21
N PHE A 40 -6.03 -5.07 -0.80
CA PHE A 40 -4.62 -5.45 -0.73
C PHE A 40 -4.34 -6.46 0.38
N LEU A 41 -4.91 -6.28 1.57
CA LEU A 41 -4.58 -7.14 2.70
C LEU A 41 -4.97 -8.60 2.48
N PRO A 42 -6.17 -8.93 1.97
CA PRO A 42 -6.48 -10.32 1.66
C PRO A 42 -5.57 -10.90 0.58
N PHE A 43 -5.23 -10.11 -0.43
CA PHE A 43 -4.31 -10.54 -1.47
C PHE A 43 -2.94 -10.85 -0.89
N LEU A 44 -2.42 -9.95 -0.06
CA LEU A 44 -1.11 -10.09 0.55
C LEU A 44 -1.06 -11.29 1.49
N ALA A 45 -2.12 -11.50 2.26
CA ALA A 45 -2.23 -12.63 3.17
C ALA A 45 -2.17 -13.96 2.41
N LYS A 46 -2.92 -14.04 1.31
CA LYS A 46 -2.92 -15.25 0.49
C LYS A 46 -1.55 -15.47 -0.14
N LEU A 47 -0.95 -14.43 -0.66
CA LEU A 47 0.35 -14.50 -1.30
C LEU A 47 1.44 -14.91 -0.31
N SER A 48 1.35 -14.43 0.92
CA SER A 48 2.33 -14.72 1.98
C SER A 48 2.01 -16.00 2.74
N ASN A 49 0.88 -16.64 2.43
CA ASN A 49 0.37 -17.81 3.14
C ASN A 49 0.25 -17.56 4.64
N LYS A 50 -0.35 -16.44 4.99
CA LYS A 50 -0.53 -15.99 6.38
C LYS A 50 -1.95 -15.50 6.60
N LYS A 51 -2.35 -15.45 7.87
CA LYS A 51 -3.57 -14.74 8.25
C LYS A 51 -3.30 -13.24 8.25
N ILE A 52 -4.31 -12.44 7.90
CA ILE A 52 -4.15 -10.99 7.81
C ILE A 52 -3.53 -10.40 9.09
N GLY A 53 -4.03 -10.85 10.25
CA GLY A 53 -3.54 -10.32 11.53
C GLY A 53 -2.09 -10.64 11.85
N THR A 54 -1.47 -11.55 11.10
CA THR A 54 -0.06 -11.92 11.30
C THR A 54 0.88 -11.34 10.25
N LEU A 55 0.35 -10.53 9.33
CA LEU A 55 1.19 -9.90 8.33
C LEU A 55 2.16 -8.91 8.98
N LEU A 56 3.38 -8.92 8.48
CA LEU A 56 4.42 -8.01 8.90
C LEU A 56 4.64 -6.94 7.83
N LEU A 57 5.23 -5.83 8.22
CA LEU A 57 5.57 -4.77 7.27
C LEU A 57 6.41 -5.32 6.12
N THR A 58 7.32 -6.24 6.40
CA THR A 58 8.20 -6.83 5.38
C THR A 58 7.46 -7.71 4.38
N ASP A 59 6.24 -8.15 4.69
CA ASP A 59 5.41 -8.82 3.71
C ASP A 59 4.97 -7.87 2.60
N LEU A 60 4.92 -6.57 2.89
CA LEU A 60 4.66 -5.54 1.90
C LEU A 60 5.99 -5.14 1.26
N ASN A 61 6.53 -6.03 0.45
CA ASN A 61 7.79 -5.80 -0.25
C ASN A 61 7.54 -5.51 -1.72
N ALA A 62 8.60 -5.12 -2.44
CA ALA A 62 8.47 -4.73 -3.85
C ALA A 62 7.90 -5.85 -4.72
N ALA A 63 8.36 -7.09 -4.51
CA ALA A 63 7.89 -8.22 -5.31
C ALA A 63 6.40 -8.46 -5.14
N HIS A 64 5.91 -8.42 -3.90
CA HIS A 64 4.49 -8.59 -3.61
C HIS A 64 3.66 -7.44 -4.13
N LEU A 65 4.19 -6.22 -4.04
CA LEU A 65 3.51 -5.04 -4.56
C LEU A 65 3.34 -5.12 -6.08
N ILE A 66 4.38 -5.53 -6.79
CA ILE A 66 4.30 -5.71 -8.24
C ILE A 66 3.22 -6.74 -8.59
N LYS A 67 3.15 -7.85 -7.87
CA LYS A 67 2.12 -8.87 -8.09
C LYS A 67 0.72 -8.31 -7.83
N PHE A 68 0.57 -7.48 -6.82
CA PHE A 68 -0.72 -6.85 -6.53
C PHE A 68 -1.15 -5.94 -7.67
N LEU A 69 -0.24 -5.14 -8.20
CA LEU A 69 -0.55 -4.24 -9.30
C LEU A 69 -0.94 -5.01 -10.57
N SER A 70 -0.26 -6.13 -10.85
CA SER A 70 -0.66 -7.02 -11.93
C SER A 70 -2.06 -7.61 -11.71
N TYR A 71 -2.34 -8.02 -10.48
CA TYR A 71 -3.65 -8.54 -10.11
C TYR A 71 -4.75 -7.51 -10.37
N LEU A 72 -4.51 -6.25 -10.01
CA LEU A 72 -5.48 -5.18 -10.24
C LEU A 72 -5.81 -5.03 -11.72
N GLU A 73 -4.82 -5.10 -12.60
CA GLU A 73 -5.03 -4.94 -14.03
C GLU A 73 -5.66 -6.18 -14.65
N ASN A 74 -5.16 -7.37 -14.30
CA ASN A 74 -5.51 -8.60 -15.00
C ASN A 74 -6.75 -9.29 -14.45
N GLU A 75 -6.96 -9.24 -13.13
CA GLU A 75 -8.08 -9.93 -12.49
C GLU A 75 -9.23 -8.98 -12.16
N ARG A 76 -8.93 -7.74 -11.79
CA ARG A 76 -9.95 -6.78 -11.42
C ARG A 76 -10.24 -5.76 -12.51
N ALA A 77 -9.56 -5.88 -13.65
CA ALA A 77 -9.77 -5.02 -14.82
C ALA A 77 -9.67 -3.53 -14.49
N ASN A 78 -8.78 -3.17 -13.56
CA ASN A 78 -8.58 -1.77 -13.22
C ASN A 78 -7.93 -1.03 -14.39
N SER A 79 -8.37 0.20 -14.62
CA SER A 79 -7.68 1.10 -15.55
C SER A 79 -6.31 1.47 -15.00
N ILE A 80 -5.46 2.00 -15.85
CA ILE A 80 -4.15 2.50 -15.43
C ILE A 80 -4.32 3.57 -14.35
N ALA A 81 -5.30 4.47 -14.50
CA ALA A 81 -5.55 5.52 -13.51
C ALA A 81 -5.92 4.94 -12.15
N THR A 82 -6.82 3.95 -12.12
CA THR A 82 -7.23 3.33 -10.87
C THR A 82 -6.08 2.54 -10.24
N ARG A 83 -5.34 1.80 -11.06
CA ARG A 83 -4.16 1.07 -10.59
C ARG A 83 -3.15 2.03 -9.95
N ASN A 84 -2.87 3.16 -10.60
CA ASN A 84 -1.94 4.15 -10.07
C ASN A 84 -2.46 4.82 -8.80
N ALA A 85 -3.77 5.06 -8.71
CA ALA A 85 -4.36 5.62 -7.49
C ALA A 85 -4.20 4.67 -6.31
N ARG A 86 -4.34 3.37 -6.54
CA ARG A 86 -4.14 2.39 -5.47
C ARG A 86 -2.67 2.29 -5.08
N LEU A 87 -1.76 2.39 -6.04
CA LEU A 87 -0.33 2.47 -5.74
C LEU A 87 -0.03 3.71 -4.87
N ALA A 88 -0.65 4.85 -5.21
CA ALA A 88 -0.47 6.07 -4.42
C ALA A 88 -0.89 5.88 -2.96
N ALA A 89 -1.98 5.17 -2.72
CA ALA A 89 -2.44 4.86 -1.36
C ALA A 89 -1.39 4.06 -0.59
N ILE A 90 -0.82 3.04 -1.25
CA ILE A 90 0.20 2.19 -0.62
C ILE A 90 1.47 2.99 -0.37
N ARG A 91 1.85 3.86 -1.30
CA ARG A 91 3.03 4.72 -1.14
C ARG A 91 2.87 5.70 0.01
N ALA A 92 1.67 6.26 0.19
CA ALA A 92 1.39 7.14 1.32
C ALA A 92 1.62 6.41 2.66
N PHE A 93 1.14 5.17 2.76
CA PHE A 93 1.38 4.35 3.93
C PHE A 93 2.87 4.04 4.10
N LEU A 94 3.56 3.66 3.02
CA LEU A 94 4.98 3.33 3.09
C LEU A 94 5.83 4.52 3.53
N ASN A 95 5.48 5.72 3.07
CA ASN A 95 6.17 6.94 3.53
C ASN A 95 6.00 7.14 5.02
N TYR A 96 4.78 6.92 5.51
CA TYR A 96 4.52 6.97 6.94
C TYR A 96 5.35 5.91 7.68
N ALA A 97 5.34 4.68 7.18
CA ALA A 97 6.06 3.56 7.80
C ALA A 97 7.57 3.82 7.86
N SER A 98 8.12 4.52 6.86
CA SER A 98 9.55 4.83 6.83
C SER A 98 9.99 5.70 8.01
N ILE A 99 9.07 6.51 8.53
CA ILE A 99 9.32 7.35 9.70
C ILE A 99 9.19 6.52 10.97
N GLU A 100 8.16 5.66 11.02
CA GLU A 100 7.84 4.90 12.24
C GLU A 100 8.76 3.71 12.45
N VAL A 101 9.23 3.09 11.37
CA VAL A 101 10.03 1.86 11.42
C VAL A 101 11.28 2.04 10.55
N PRO A 102 12.20 2.93 10.95
CA PRO A 102 13.39 3.20 10.12
C PRO A 102 14.28 1.97 9.92
N ASP A 103 14.21 0.98 10.81
CA ASP A 103 14.98 -0.26 10.66
C ASP A 103 14.59 -1.04 9.41
N GLU A 104 13.38 -0.83 8.89
CA GLU A 104 12.90 -1.52 7.70
C GLU A 104 13.03 -0.66 6.44
N LEU A 105 13.79 0.41 6.51
CA LEU A 105 13.96 1.32 5.37
C LEU A 105 14.42 0.62 4.09
N PRO A 106 15.33 -0.37 4.12
CA PRO A 106 15.73 -1.05 2.88
C PRO A 106 14.54 -1.70 2.15
N VAL A 107 13.65 -2.37 2.88
CA VAL A 107 12.46 -2.99 2.28
C VAL A 107 11.49 -1.92 1.78
N ILE A 108 11.26 -0.90 2.61
CA ILE A 108 10.34 0.19 2.30
C ILE A 108 10.81 0.95 1.05
N SER A 109 12.10 1.25 0.96
CA SER A 109 12.66 2.01 -0.16
C SER A 109 12.48 1.28 -1.48
N ARG A 110 12.68 -0.03 -1.48
CA ARG A 110 12.48 -0.84 -2.69
C ARG A 110 11.02 -0.84 -3.12
N ALA A 111 10.11 -0.97 -2.17
CA ALA A 111 8.68 -0.93 -2.48
C ALA A 111 8.28 0.46 -3.00
N LEU A 112 8.80 1.53 -2.40
CA LEU A 112 8.53 2.89 -2.87
C LEU A 112 9.08 3.15 -4.28
N ALA A 113 10.08 2.40 -4.70
CA ALA A 113 10.67 2.53 -6.03
C ALA A 113 9.84 1.90 -7.14
N VAL A 114 8.81 1.10 -6.80
CA VAL A 114 7.92 0.52 -7.80
C VAL A 114 7.19 1.67 -8.50
N PRO A 115 7.35 1.80 -9.85
CA PRO A 115 6.87 3.00 -10.54
C PRO A 115 5.40 2.96 -10.88
N GLN A 116 4.84 4.13 -11.07
CA GLN A 116 3.54 4.25 -11.71
C GLN A 116 3.64 3.77 -13.15
N LYS A 117 2.52 3.28 -13.67
CA LYS A 117 2.42 2.92 -15.06
C LYS A 117 1.99 4.15 -15.85
N LYS A 118 2.69 4.45 -16.93
CA LYS A 118 2.33 5.57 -17.78
C LYS A 118 1.12 5.20 -18.62
N LYS A 119 0.22 6.17 -18.77
CA LYS A 119 -0.86 6.01 -19.73
C LYS A 119 -0.27 5.92 -21.13
N ALA A 120 -0.86 5.09 -21.97
CA ALA A 120 -0.50 5.08 -23.37
C ALA A 120 -0.78 6.46 -23.96
N LEU A 121 0.15 6.96 -24.76
CA LEU A 121 -0.06 8.24 -25.42
C LEU A 121 -1.21 8.14 -26.41
N GLN A 122 -2.08 9.16 -26.38
CA GLN A 122 -3.14 9.27 -27.35
C GLN A 122 -2.51 9.67 -28.69
N ARG A 123 -2.77 8.89 -29.71
CA ARG A 123 -2.35 9.20 -31.07
C ARG A 123 -3.50 9.85 -31.81
N ASN A 124 -3.29 11.04 -32.24
CA ASN A 124 -4.30 11.75 -33.01
C ASN A 124 -4.00 11.68 -34.46
#